data_56736715b0d2719417b66baf434049fa
#
_entry.id   56736715b0d2719417b66baf434049fa
#
_cell.length_a   1.000
_cell.length_b   1.000
_cell.length_c   1.000
_cell.angle_alpha   90.00
_cell.angle_beta   90.00
_cell.angle_gamma   90.00
#
_symmetry.space_group_name_H-M   'P 1'
#
loop_
_entity.id
_entity.type
_entity.pdbx_description
1 polymer ?
#
loop_
_entity_poly.entity_id
_entity_poly.type
_entity_poly.pdbx_seq_one_letter_code
_entity_poly.pdbx_strand_id
1 'polypeptide(L)'
;MDKLDLVVGLLEDDADQAAVVTQWLEEAGYTVRVFRAAAEFRRRQGPESIDLLLLDWMLPDTAGIEVLGWIRASGNSRLPVIFLTARDAEEDLVRALASGADDYVVKPAKRGELLARVNALLRRHAGNGANEGELDLGPYRIDMQRRRISVNGRDIELTQREFDLANFLFRRQGRIVARDALLEHVWNLSAAISTRTVDTHVSRLRKKLDLNGENGWRLAAIYQHGYRLEQV
;
A
#
# COMPACT_ATOMS: atom_id res chain seq x y z
N MET A 1 -2.22 -14.16 15.39
CA MET A 1 -1.36 -13.10 15.96
C MET A 1 -2.28 -12.16 16.74
N ASP A 2 -2.06 -12.03 18.04
CA ASP A 2 -2.85 -11.10 18.85
C ASP A 2 -2.53 -9.66 18.43
N LYS A 3 -3.51 -8.76 18.49
CA LYS A 3 -3.29 -7.34 18.13
C LYS A 3 -2.21 -6.66 18.98
N LEU A 4 -1.98 -7.15 20.20
CA LEU A 4 -0.95 -6.68 21.13
C LEU A 4 0.49 -6.91 20.63
N ASP A 5 0.67 -7.82 19.67
CA ASP A 5 1.98 -8.09 19.06
C ASP A 5 2.29 -7.17 17.87
N LEU A 6 1.29 -6.41 17.39
CA LEU A 6 1.44 -5.54 16.22
C LEU A 6 1.84 -4.13 16.64
N VAL A 7 2.92 -3.63 16.04
CA VAL A 7 3.49 -2.32 16.34
C VAL A 7 3.16 -1.34 15.23
N VAL A 8 2.43 -0.28 15.55
CA VAL A 8 2.14 0.84 14.65
C VAL A 8 3.13 1.98 14.92
N GLY A 9 3.91 2.33 13.92
CA GLY A 9 4.73 3.54 13.95
C GLY A 9 3.88 4.77 13.67
N LEU A 10 4.07 5.84 14.41
CA LEU A 10 3.45 7.14 14.17
C LEU A 10 4.56 8.19 14.05
N LEU A 11 4.75 8.72 12.84
CA LEU A 11 5.68 9.80 12.56
C LEU A 11 4.90 11.11 12.39
N GLU A 12 4.82 11.87 13.47
CA GLU A 12 3.99 13.06 13.66
C GLU A 12 4.70 14.01 14.61
N ASP A 13 4.95 15.24 14.22
CA ASP A 13 5.65 16.23 15.02
C ASP A 13 4.73 16.97 16.01
N ASP A 14 3.46 17.13 15.69
CA ASP A 14 2.47 17.71 16.59
C ASP A 14 2.19 16.77 17.77
N ALA A 15 2.52 17.25 18.98
CA ALA A 15 2.39 16.47 20.20
C ALA A 15 0.95 16.10 20.54
N ASP A 16 0.02 17.02 20.33
CA ASP A 16 -1.40 16.84 20.68
C ASP A 16 -2.07 15.86 19.71
N GLN A 17 -1.81 16.02 18.42
CA GLN A 17 -2.30 15.08 17.40
C GLN A 17 -1.75 13.68 17.61
N ALA A 18 -0.45 13.56 17.89
CA ALA A 18 0.15 12.26 18.16
C ALA A 18 -0.42 11.60 19.42
N ALA A 19 -0.68 12.37 20.49
CA ALA A 19 -1.29 11.84 21.70
C ALA A 19 -2.71 11.27 21.42
N VAL A 20 -3.53 11.99 20.67
CA VAL A 20 -4.88 11.55 20.30
C VAL A 20 -4.84 10.28 19.44
N VAL A 21 -4.00 10.25 18.41
CA VAL A 21 -3.88 9.08 17.53
C VAL A 21 -3.32 7.88 18.29
N THR A 22 -2.32 8.09 19.14
CA THR A 22 -1.74 7.05 20.01
C THR A 22 -2.82 6.43 20.90
N GLN A 23 -3.61 7.25 21.60
CA GLN A 23 -4.69 6.76 22.45
C GLN A 23 -5.69 5.89 21.66
N TRP A 24 -6.10 6.31 20.47
CA TRP A 24 -7.04 5.52 19.65
C TRP A 24 -6.49 4.15 19.25
N LEU A 25 -5.20 4.09 18.93
CA LEU A 25 -4.54 2.84 18.53
C LEU A 25 -4.33 1.91 19.72
N GLU A 26 -3.89 2.44 20.86
CA GLU A 26 -3.70 1.65 22.09
C GLU A 26 -5.03 1.10 22.63
N GLU A 27 -6.09 1.91 22.63
CA GLU A 27 -7.45 1.44 22.96
C GLU A 27 -7.97 0.35 22.00
N ALA A 28 -7.47 0.34 20.75
CA ALA A 28 -7.77 -0.71 19.79
C ALA A 28 -6.86 -1.95 19.92
N GLY A 29 -5.91 -1.95 20.88
CA GLY A 29 -5.03 -3.06 21.22
C GLY A 29 -3.74 -3.11 20.42
N TYR A 30 -3.26 -1.99 19.85
CA TYR A 30 -1.98 -1.91 19.16
C TYR A 30 -0.89 -1.36 20.08
N THR A 31 0.35 -1.80 19.90
CA THR A 31 1.50 -1.12 20.45
C THR A 31 1.87 0.05 19.54
N VAL A 32 2.12 1.24 20.09
CA VAL A 32 2.43 2.44 19.29
C VAL A 32 3.86 2.91 19.57
N ARG A 33 4.59 3.21 18.49
CA ARG A 33 5.91 3.88 18.56
C ARG A 33 5.82 5.24 17.89
N VAL A 34 5.97 6.30 18.68
CA VAL A 34 5.90 7.67 18.20
C VAL A 34 7.31 8.17 17.86
N PHE A 35 7.43 8.83 16.72
CA PHE A 35 8.61 9.52 16.23
C PHE A 35 8.23 10.96 15.90
N ARG A 36 9.06 11.93 16.27
CA ARG A 36 8.79 13.35 16.08
C ARG A 36 9.49 13.97 14.86
N ALA A 37 10.43 13.24 14.27
CA ALA A 37 11.19 13.67 13.11
C ALA A 37 11.66 12.47 12.29
N ALA A 38 11.90 12.68 11.00
CA ALA A 38 12.42 11.64 10.11
C ALA A 38 13.81 11.16 10.52
N ALA A 39 14.66 12.05 11.01
CA ALA A 39 15.98 11.70 11.53
C ALA A 39 15.90 10.75 12.73
N GLU A 40 14.93 10.94 13.63
CA GLU A 40 14.70 10.03 14.75
C GLU A 40 14.24 8.66 14.26
N PHE A 41 13.28 8.62 13.32
CA PHE A 41 12.77 7.42 12.73
C PHE A 41 13.87 6.58 12.06
N ARG A 42 14.74 7.23 11.26
CA ARG A 42 15.88 6.57 10.62
C ARG A 42 16.87 6.00 11.63
N ARG A 43 17.25 6.79 12.64
CA ARG A 43 18.22 6.39 13.66
C ARG A 43 17.76 5.19 14.49
N ARG A 44 16.48 5.08 14.77
CA ARG A 44 15.88 4.00 15.57
C ARG A 44 15.49 2.78 14.74
N GLN A 45 15.97 2.67 13.50
CA GLN A 45 15.61 1.57 12.57
C GLN A 45 14.09 1.37 12.49
N GLY A 46 13.37 2.51 12.37
CA GLY A 46 11.91 2.54 12.41
C GLY A 46 11.22 1.51 11.52
N PRO A 47 11.62 1.38 10.22
CA PRO A 47 10.96 0.45 9.30
C PRO A 47 11.07 -1.03 9.70
N GLU A 48 12.12 -1.42 10.42
CA GLU A 48 12.36 -2.81 10.84
C GLU A 48 11.65 -3.16 12.14
N SER A 49 11.15 -2.14 12.85
CA SER A 49 10.62 -2.27 14.20
C SER A 49 9.11 -2.07 14.29
N ILE A 50 8.43 -1.92 13.16
CA ILE A 50 7.00 -1.63 13.06
C ILE A 50 6.34 -2.43 11.95
N ASP A 51 5.04 -2.71 12.09
CA ASP A 51 4.24 -3.46 11.14
C ASP A 51 3.41 -2.57 10.21
N LEU A 52 3.22 -1.31 10.57
CA LEU A 52 2.56 -0.27 9.78
C LEU A 52 3.07 1.11 10.20
N LEU A 53 3.21 2.02 9.26
CA LEU A 53 3.57 3.42 9.52
C LEU A 53 2.39 4.34 9.21
N LEU A 54 2.00 5.16 10.20
CA LEU A 54 1.24 6.39 10.00
C LEU A 54 2.25 7.53 9.85
N LEU A 55 2.16 8.27 8.75
CA LEU A 55 3.18 9.23 8.35
C LEU A 55 2.54 10.59 8.05
N ASP A 56 2.93 11.62 8.79
CA ASP A 56 2.55 12.98 8.40
C ASP A 56 3.24 13.39 7.10
N TRP A 57 2.54 14.19 6.33
CA TRP A 57 3.08 14.79 5.11
C TRP A 57 4.16 15.83 5.40
N MET A 58 3.97 16.64 6.43
CA MET A 58 4.87 17.72 6.83
C MET A 58 5.58 17.34 8.11
N LEU A 59 6.89 17.24 8.06
CA LEU A 59 7.75 16.99 9.21
C LEU A 59 8.72 18.14 9.36
N PRO A 60 9.27 18.38 10.55
CA PRO A 60 10.15 19.53 10.79
C PRO A 60 11.47 19.46 10.02
N ASP A 61 11.92 18.28 9.67
CA ASP A 61 13.24 18.04 9.05
C ASP A 61 13.15 17.58 7.58
N THR A 62 12.00 17.13 7.10
CA THR A 62 11.81 16.73 5.70
C THR A 62 10.32 16.54 5.36
N ALA A 63 9.99 16.40 4.08
CA ALA A 63 8.64 16.03 3.68
C ALA A 63 8.40 14.52 3.83
N GLY A 64 7.19 14.12 4.28
CA GLY A 64 6.84 12.70 4.43
C GLY A 64 7.00 11.88 3.15
N ILE A 65 6.82 12.51 1.98
CA ILE A 65 7.02 11.85 0.69
C ILE A 65 8.48 11.40 0.48
N GLU A 66 9.46 12.14 1.04
CA GLU A 66 10.88 11.78 0.97
C GLU A 66 11.19 10.63 1.93
N VAL A 67 10.52 10.60 3.11
CA VAL A 67 10.61 9.47 4.04
C VAL A 67 10.08 8.20 3.38
N LEU A 68 8.92 8.28 2.71
CA LEU A 68 8.37 7.16 1.96
C LEU A 68 9.33 6.68 0.87
N GLY A 69 9.88 7.60 0.08
CA GLY A 69 10.88 7.28 -0.95
C GLY A 69 12.08 6.54 -0.38
N TRP A 70 12.60 6.99 0.76
CA TRP A 70 13.69 6.32 1.46
C TRP A 70 13.30 4.92 1.95
N ILE A 71 12.11 4.74 2.56
CA ILE A 71 11.62 3.42 2.99
C ILE A 71 11.56 2.46 1.79
N ARG A 72 11.02 2.91 0.66
CA ARG A 72 10.89 2.08 -0.54
C ARG A 72 12.25 1.72 -1.16
N ALA A 73 13.25 2.59 -1.02
CA ALA A 73 14.60 2.35 -1.53
C ALA A 73 15.48 1.49 -0.60
N SER A 74 15.17 1.42 0.69
CA SER A 74 15.99 0.73 1.71
C SER A 74 15.66 -0.76 1.89
N GLY A 75 14.99 -1.41 0.93
CA GLY A 75 14.63 -2.84 1.00
C GLY A 75 13.38 -3.13 1.84
N ASN A 76 12.76 -2.14 2.43
CA ASN A 76 11.52 -2.29 3.22
C ASN A 76 10.27 -1.88 2.43
N SER A 77 10.26 -2.25 1.13
CA SER A 77 9.20 -1.91 0.18
C SER A 77 7.81 -2.40 0.60
N ARG A 78 7.75 -3.40 1.48
CA ARG A 78 6.51 -4.03 1.96
C ARG A 78 5.88 -3.37 3.17
N LEU A 79 6.59 -2.49 3.89
CA LEU A 79 6.02 -1.82 5.05
C LEU A 79 4.78 -1.01 4.62
N PRO A 80 3.58 -1.30 5.15
CA PRO A 80 2.39 -0.52 4.86
C PRO A 80 2.53 0.90 5.39
N VAL A 81 2.21 1.89 4.57
CA VAL A 81 2.29 3.32 4.92
C VAL A 81 0.97 4.00 4.63
N ILE A 82 0.37 4.60 5.66
CA ILE A 82 -0.80 5.50 5.56
C ILE A 82 -0.32 6.93 5.80
N PHE A 83 -0.58 7.83 4.86
CA PHE A 83 -0.40 9.25 5.14
C PHE A 83 -1.51 9.81 6.03
N LEU A 84 -1.12 10.58 7.06
CA LEU A 84 -2.01 11.50 7.78
C LEU A 84 -1.70 12.91 7.28
N THR A 85 -2.62 13.56 6.58
CA THR A 85 -2.32 14.82 5.91
C THR A 85 -3.46 15.83 6.01
N ALA A 86 -3.11 17.11 6.23
CA ALA A 86 -4.05 18.21 6.05
C ALA A 86 -4.30 18.56 4.57
N ARG A 87 -3.54 17.95 3.65
CA ARG A 87 -3.67 18.16 2.21
C ARG A 87 -4.77 17.25 1.67
N ASP A 88 -5.82 17.87 1.15
CA ASP A 88 -6.97 17.22 0.53
C ASP A 88 -6.98 17.38 -1.01
N ALA A 89 -6.01 18.11 -1.55
CA ALA A 89 -5.87 18.28 -2.99
C ALA A 89 -5.64 16.94 -3.68
N GLU A 90 -6.41 16.68 -4.72
CA GLU A 90 -6.34 15.43 -5.50
C GLU A 90 -4.92 15.13 -6.00
N GLU A 91 -4.19 16.16 -6.42
CA GLU A 91 -2.81 16.03 -6.92
C GLU A 91 -1.85 15.48 -5.85
N ASP A 92 -1.97 15.95 -4.60
CA ASP A 92 -1.15 15.49 -3.49
C ASP A 92 -1.46 14.02 -3.14
N LEU A 93 -2.73 13.65 -3.15
CA LEU A 93 -3.17 12.28 -2.91
C LEU A 93 -2.67 11.32 -3.99
N VAL A 94 -2.81 11.71 -5.26
CA VAL A 94 -2.27 10.95 -6.41
C VAL A 94 -0.76 10.80 -6.28
N ARG A 95 -0.05 11.87 -5.89
CA ARG A 95 1.40 11.84 -5.70
C ARG A 95 1.82 10.88 -4.59
N ALA A 96 1.13 10.88 -3.44
CA ALA A 96 1.40 9.97 -2.33
C ALA A 96 1.27 8.50 -2.77
N LEU A 97 0.12 8.16 -3.35
CA LEU A 97 -0.16 6.79 -3.81
C LEU A 97 0.79 6.38 -4.95
N ALA A 98 1.07 7.28 -5.89
CA ALA A 98 2.02 7.04 -6.96
C ALA A 98 3.45 6.83 -6.44
N SER A 99 3.81 7.39 -5.30
CA SER A 99 5.12 7.19 -4.66
C SER A 99 5.19 5.89 -3.85
N GLY A 100 4.09 5.14 -3.75
CA GLY A 100 4.04 3.84 -3.09
C GLY A 100 3.42 3.86 -1.69
N ALA A 101 2.68 4.92 -1.32
CA ALA A 101 1.81 4.88 -0.15
C ALA A 101 0.68 3.85 -0.35
N ASP A 102 0.26 3.22 0.72
CA ASP A 102 -0.79 2.21 0.67
C ASP A 102 -2.18 2.82 0.85
N ASP A 103 -2.26 3.90 1.64
CA ASP A 103 -3.50 4.64 1.87
C ASP A 103 -3.20 6.06 2.38
N TYR A 104 -4.24 6.87 2.56
CA TYR A 104 -4.15 8.18 3.21
C TYR A 104 -5.41 8.48 4.02
N VAL A 105 -5.28 9.36 5.00
CA VAL A 105 -6.37 9.90 5.83
C VAL A 105 -6.21 11.41 5.90
N VAL A 106 -7.25 12.14 5.52
CA VAL A 106 -7.25 13.62 5.60
C VAL A 106 -7.52 14.04 7.04
N LYS A 107 -6.71 14.97 7.55
CA LYS A 107 -6.90 15.60 8.87
C LYS A 107 -8.05 16.65 8.82
N PRO A 108 -8.89 16.74 9.86
CA PRO A 108 -8.84 16.00 11.11
C PRO A 108 -9.29 14.54 10.94
N ALA A 109 -8.43 13.60 11.33
CA ALA A 109 -8.74 12.19 11.23
C ALA A 109 -9.94 11.81 12.11
N LYS A 110 -10.81 10.95 11.58
CA LYS A 110 -11.90 10.36 12.37
C LYS A 110 -11.43 9.01 12.91
N ARG A 111 -11.61 8.80 14.23
CA ARG A 111 -11.18 7.56 14.91
C ARG A 111 -11.62 6.29 14.17
N GLY A 112 -12.91 6.19 13.85
CA GLY A 112 -13.47 4.99 13.19
C GLY A 112 -12.86 4.75 11.80
N GLU A 113 -12.65 5.80 11.02
CA GLU A 113 -12.03 5.71 9.70
C GLU A 113 -10.57 5.27 9.78
N LEU A 114 -9.78 5.92 10.65
CA LEU A 114 -8.37 5.59 10.82
C LEU A 114 -8.19 4.13 11.25
N LEU A 115 -8.91 3.70 12.27
CA LEU A 115 -8.84 2.32 12.77
C LEU A 115 -9.30 1.29 11.74
N ALA A 116 -10.33 1.59 10.95
CA ALA A 116 -10.77 0.72 9.87
C ALA A 116 -9.68 0.51 8.81
N ARG A 117 -8.98 1.59 8.40
CA ARG A 117 -7.88 1.53 7.43
C ARG A 117 -6.65 0.79 7.97
N VAL A 118 -6.24 1.07 9.21
CA VAL A 118 -5.15 0.37 9.90
C VAL A 118 -5.45 -1.12 9.98
N ASN A 119 -6.65 -1.50 10.48
CA ASN A 119 -7.07 -2.90 10.56
C ASN A 119 -7.07 -3.59 9.18
N ALA A 120 -7.55 -2.91 8.14
CA ALA A 120 -7.61 -3.46 6.79
C ALA A 120 -6.22 -3.76 6.23
N LEU A 121 -5.26 -2.83 6.41
CA LEU A 121 -3.88 -3.01 5.94
C LEU A 121 -3.14 -4.08 6.74
N LEU A 122 -3.21 -4.06 8.07
CA LEU A 122 -2.55 -5.06 8.91
C LEU A 122 -3.12 -6.47 8.69
N ARG A 123 -4.44 -6.61 8.49
CA ARG A 123 -5.05 -7.91 8.16
C ARG A 123 -4.51 -8.44 6.82
N ARG A 124 -4.35 -7.60 5.81
CA ARG A 124 -3.77 -7.98 4.53
C ARG A 124 -2.30 -8.37 4.68
N HIS A 125 -1.57 -7.67 5.54
CA HIS A 125 -0.16 -7.95 5.82
C HIS A 125 0.04 -9.25 6.60
N ALA A 126 -0.81 -9.55 7.56
CA ALA A 126 -0.76 -10.76 8.38
C ALA A 126 -1.16 -12.05 7.64
N GLY A 127 -1.51 -11.99 6.35
CA GLY A 127 -1.88 -13.17 5.57
C GLY A 127 -3.22 -13.82 5.97
N ASN A 128 -4.05 -13.15 6.76
CA ASN A 128 -5.38 -13.63 7.16
C ASN A 128 -6.45 -13.43 6.06
N GLY A 129 -6.13 -13.80 4.83
CA GLY A 129 -7.09 -14.10 3.78
C GLY A 129 -7.32 -15.59 3.75
N ALA A 130 -8.46 -16.03 4.28
CA ALA A 130 -8.82 -17.44 4.31
C ALA A 130 -8.71 -18.10 2.94
N ASN A 131 -8.04 -19.27 2.90
CA ASN A 131 -8.15 -20.32 1.90
C ASN A 131 -8.01 -19.94 0.44
N GLU A 132 -6.82 -19.52 0.02
CA GLU A 132 -6.47 -19.74 -1.39
C GLU A 132 -4.95 -19.88 -1.49
N GLY A 133 -4.52 -21.06 -1.88
CA GLY A 133 -3.14 -21.44 -2.04
C GLY A 133 -2.38 -20.66 -3.10
N GLU A 134 -1.26 -21.15 -3.46
CA GLU A 134 -0.42 -20.64 -4.54
C GLU A 134 -1.17 -20.69 -5.88
N LEU A 135 -1.15 -19.59 -6.62
CA LEU A 135 -1.67 -19.52 -7.99
C LEU A 135 -0.48 -19.68 -8.94
N ASP A 136 -0.43 -20.80 -9.65
CA ASP A 136 0.58 -21.09 -10.67
C ASP A 136 -0.02 -20.81 -12.06
N LEU A 137 0.60 -19.86 -12.77
CA LEU A 137 0.18 -19.40 -14.09
C LEU A 137 1.36 -19.45 -15.09
N GLY A 138 2.10 -20.55 -15.05
CA GLY A 138 3.29 -20.78 -15.86
C GLY A 138 4.49 -19.98 -15.36
N PRO A 139 4.90 -18.88 -16.03
CA PRO A 139 6.04 -18.10 -15.54
C PRO A 139 5.77 -17.35 -14.23
N TYR A 140 4.49 -17.15 -13.87
CA TYR A 140 4.07 -16.41 -12.68
C TYR A 140 3.58 -17.34 -11.58
N ARG A 141 4.17 -17.24 -10.40
CA ARG A 141 3.68 -17.86 -9.18
C ARG A 141 3.31 -16.81 -8.16
N ILE A 142 2.10 -16.90 -7.62
CA ILE A 142 1.56 -15.94 -6.67
C ILE A 142 1.29 -16.67 -5.36
N ASP A 143 2.14 -16.44 -4.36
CA ASP A 143 1.96 -16.93 -3.00
C ASP A 143 1.10 -15.93 -2.22
N MET A 144 -0.13 -16.30 -1.97
CA MET A 144 -1.10 -15.48 -1.25
C MET A 144 -0.78 -15.33 0.23
N GLN A 145 -0.21 -16.37 0.82
CA GLN A 145 0.11 -16.37 2.25
C GLN A 145 1.31 -15.48 2.53
N ARG A 146 2.37 -15.61 1.71
CA ARG A 146 3.56 -14.78 1.84
C ARG A 146 3.48 -13.44 1.11
N ARG A 147 2.38 -13.22 0.36
CA ARG A 147 2.15 -12.04 -0.48
C ARG A 147 3.35 -11.76 -1.40
N ARG A 148 3.77 -12.80 -2.13
CA ARG A 148 4.90 -12.77 -3.07
C ARG A 148 4.44 -13.14 -4.46
N ILE A 149 5.09 -12.53 -5.44
CA ILE A 149 4.97 -12.94 -6.84
C ILE A 149 6.38 -13.22 -7.35
N SER A 150 6.56 -14.38 -7.94
CA SER A 150 7.77 -14.70 -8.69
C SER A 150 7.48 -14.80 -10.17
N VAL A 151 8.46 -14.39 -10.97
CA VAL A 151 8.44 -14.49 -12.44
C VAL A 151 9.64 -15.33 -12.86
N ASN A 152 9.39 -16.43 -13.56
CA ASN A 152 10.42 -17.40 -13.95
C ASN A 152 11.30 -17.86 -12.76
N GLY A 153 10.66 -18.06 -11.59
CA GLY A 153 11.32 -18.49 -10.36
C GLY A 153 12.09 -17.41 -9.59
N ARG A 154 12.07 -16.15 -10.08
CA ARG A 154 12.69 -15.01 -9.38
C ARG A 154 11.62 -14.21 -8.63
N ASP A 155 11.79 -14.03 -7.33
CA ASP A 155 10.92 -13.17 -6.52
C ASP A 155 11.01 -11.70 -6.98
N ILE A 156 9.85 -11.09 -7.18
CA ILE A 156 9.73 -9.68 -7.58
C ILE A 156 9.35 -8.84 -6.36
N GLU A 157 10.11 -7.79 -6.13
CA GLU A 157 9.84 -6.86 -5.03
C GLU A 157 8.67 -5.93 -5.36
N LEU A 158 7.55 -6.12 -4.65
CA LEU A 158 6.33 -5.36 -4.81
C LEU A 158 5.95 -4.68 -3.50
N THR A 159 5.40 -3.47 -3.59
CA THR A 159 4.70 -2.86 -2.47
C THR A 159 3.39 -3.61 -2.21
N GLN A 160 2.75 -3.39 -1.06
CA GLN A 160 1.48 -4.01 -0.73
C GLN A 160 0.41 -3.72 -1.80
N ARG A 161 0.33 -2.48 -2.29
CA ARG A 161 -0.63 -2.08 -3.33
C ARG A 161 -0.35 -2.69 -4.69
N GLU A 162 0.92 -2.80 -5.05
CA GLU A 162 1.31 -3.48 -6.30
C GLU A 162 0.95 -4.96 -6.24
N PHE A 163 1.15 -5.62 -5.09
CA PHE A 163 0.72 -7.00 -4.90
C PHE A 163 -0.81 -7.14 -4.99
N ASP A 164 -1.57 -6.29 -4.29
CA ASP A 164 -3.03 -6.31 -4.30
C ASP A 164 -3.58 -6.10 -5.71
N LEU A 165 -3.01 -5.16 -6.46
CA LEU A 165 -3.37 -4.89 -7.85
C LEU A 165 -3.05 -6.09 -8.75
N ALA A 166 -1.86 -6.66 -8.65
CA ALA A 166 -1.48 -7.84 -9.41
C ALA A 166 -2.40 -9.02 -9.13
N ASN A 167 -2.59 -9.35 -7.84
CA ASN A 167 -3.47 -10.44 -7.43
C ASN A 167 -4.90 -10.25 -7.94
N PHE A 168 -5.43 -9.04 -7.84
CA PHE A 168 -6.78 -8.73 -8.33
C PHE A 168 -6.91 -8.96 -9.85
N LEU A 169 -5.89 -8.56 -10.62
CA LEU A 169 -5.86 -8.73 -12.07
C LEU A 169 -5.66 -10.20 -12.48
N PHE A 170 -4.71 -10.91 -11.85
CA PHE A 170 -4.47 -12.33 -12.17
C PHE A 170 -5.67 -13.22 -11.87
N ARG A 171 -6.42 -12.96 -10.81
CA ARG A 171 -7.68 -13.67 -10.52
C ARG A 171 -8.80 -13.38 -11.51
N ARG A 172 -8.70 -12.29 -12.25
CA ARG A 172 -9.67 -11.85 -13.26
C ARG A 172 -9.10 -11.85 -14.67
N GLN A 173 -8.12 -12.70 -14.91
CA GLN A 173 -7.51 -12.86 -16.23
C GLN A 173 -8.57 -13.02 -17.32
N GLY A 174 -8.33 -12.44 -18.49
CA GLY A 174 -9.25 -12.42 -19.63
C GLY A 174 -10.42 -11.44 -19.50
N ARG A 175 -10.70 -10.91 -18.30
CA ARG A 175 -11.81 -9.98 -18.09
C ARG A 175 -11.34 -8.53 -18.15
N ILE A 176 -12.19 -7.65 -18.67
CA ILE A 176 -11.98 -6.21 -18.60
C ILE A 176 -12.34 -5.76 -17.18
N VAL A 177 -11.42 -5.08 -16.54
CA VAL A 177 -11.59 -4.51 -15.19
C VAL A 177 -11.60 -2.99 -15.32
N ALA A 178 -12.71 -2.38 -14.94
CA ALA A 178 -12.85 -0.93 -14.96
C ALA A 178 -11.90 -0.25 -13.96
N ARG A 179 -11.46 0.99 -14.27
CA ARG A 179 -10.58 1.77 -13.38
C ARG A 179 -11.21 2.01 -12.02
N ASP A 180 -12.51 2.31 -12.01
CA ASP A 180 -13.27 2.55 -10.78
C ASP A 180 -13.33 1.29 -9.90
N ALA A 181 -13.52 0.12 -10.52
CA ALA A 181 -13.48 -1.15 -9.80
C ALA A 181 -12.10 -1.44 -9.21
N LEU A 182 -11.01 -1.05 -9.90
CA LEU A 182 -9.67 -1.14 -9.35
C LEU A 182 -9.48 -0.20 -8.15
N LEU A 183 -9.94 1.06 -8.26
CA LEU A 183 -9.89 2.02 -7.16
C LEU A 183 -10.65 1.50 -5.94
N GLU A 184 -11.86 1.02 -6.13
CA GLU A 184 -12.69 0.51 -5.04
C GLU A 184 -12.05 -0.72 -4.36
N HIS A 185 -11.66 -1.72 -5.16
CA HIS A 185 -11.21 -3.00 -4.59
C HIS A 185 -9.77 -3.00 -4.09
N VAL A 186 -8.89 -2.22 -4.72
CA VAL A 186 -7.47 -2.18 -4.36
C VAL A 186 -7.18 -1.06 -3.37
N TRP A 187 -7.80 0.11 -3.54
CA TRP A 187 -7.54 1.29 -2.69
C TRP A 187 -8.65 1.60 -1.68
N ASN A 188 -9.82 0.95 -1.76
CA ASN A 188 -11.03 1.28 -0.98
C ASN A 188 -11.46 2.75 -1.16
N LEU A 189 -11.26 3.30 -2.34
CA LEU A 189 -11.61 4.67 -2.68
C LEU A 189 -12.84 4.69 -3.60
N SER A 190 -13.69 5.71 -3.43
CA SER A 190 -14.82 5.90 -4.35
C SER A 190 -14.33 6.41 -5.70
N ALA A 191 -15.12 6.16 -6.76
CA ALA A 191 -14.86 6.61 -8.13
C ALA A 191 -14.75 8.13 -8.31
N ALA A 192 -15.06 8.92 -7.27
CA ALA A 192 -14.91 10.38 -7.27
C ALA A 192 -13.45 10.85 -7.23
N ILE A 193 -12.50 9.93 -6.98
CA ILE A 193 -11.08 10.24 -6.93
C ILE A 193 -10.44 9.86 -8.26
N SER A 194 -9.45 10.65 -8.69
CA SER A 194 -8.80 10.51 -10.00
C SER A 194 -8.30 9.08 -10.28
N THR A 195 -8.68 8.57 -11.43
CA THR A 195 -8.23 7.28 -11.96
C THR A 195 -6.75 7.25 -12.37
N ARG A 196 -6.05 8.40 -12.39
CA ARG A 196 -4.61 8.51 -12.72
C ARG A 196 -3.73 7.67 -11.81
N THR A 197 -4.15 7.49 -10.55
CA THR A 197 -3.48 6.61 -9.59
C THR A 197 -3.40 5.18 -10.10
N VAL A 198 -4.49 4.66 -10.65
CA VAL A 198 -4.55 3.32 -11.23
C VAL A 198 -3.58 3.21 -12.41
N ASP A 199 -3.60 4.19 -13.31
CA ASP A 199 -2.76 4.18 -14.52
C ASP A 199 -1.25 4.16 -14.15
N THR A 200 -0.87 4.91 -13.12
CA THR A 200 0.52 4.94 -12.61
C THR A 200 0.94 3.59 -12.04
N HIS A 201 0.10 2.97 -11.21
CA HIS A 201 0.41 1.65 -10.62
C HIS A 201 0.42 0.55 -11.67
N VAL A 202 -0.50 0.58 -12.63
CA VAL A 202 -0.52 -0.35 -13.76
C VAL A 202 0.76 -0.23 -14.60
N SER A 203 1.22 0.99 -14.86
CA SER A 203 2.48 1.22 -15.60
C SER A 203 3.69 0.61 -14.87
N ARG A 204 3.78 0.80 -13.56
CA ARG A 204 4.83 0.21 -12.72
C ARG A 204 4.74 -1.31 -12.67
N LEU A 205 3.54 -1.83 -12.49
CA LEU A 205 3.29 -3.26 -12.43
C LEU A 205 3.68 -3.97 -13.72
N ARG A 206 3.33 -3.38 -14.87
CA ARG A 206 3.77 -3.88 -16.20
C ARG A 206 5.28 -4.03 -16.27
N LYS A 207 6.00 -3.02 -15.81
CA LYS A 207 7.47 -2.99 -15.84
C LYS A 207 8.08 -3.99 -14.87
N LYS A 208 7.54 -4.10 -13.65
CA LYS A 208 8.09 -4.99 -12.61
C LYS A 208 7.83 -6.47 -12.91
N LEU A 209 6.68 -6.78 -13.46
CA LEU A 209 6.26 -8.15 -13.76
C LEU A 209 6.41 -8.53 -15.23
N ASP A 210 7.04 -7.69 -16.07
CA ASP A 210 7.23 -7.92 -17.50
C ASP A 210 5.91 -8.32 -18.24
N LEU A 211 4.80 -7.61 -17.91
CA LEU A 211 3.48 -7.88 -18.49
C LEU A 211 3.31 -7.17 -19.85
N ASN A 212 4.30 -7.36 -20.72
CA ASN A 212 4.37 -6.79 -22.09
C ASN A 212 4.07 -7.80 -23.21
N GLY A 213 3.91 -9.10 -22.84
CA GLY A 213 3.68 -10.22 -23.76
C GLY A 213 4.88 -11.16 -23.90
N GLU A 214 6.07 -10.74 -23.54
CA GLU A 214 7.30 -11.55 -23.71
C GLU A 214 7.28 -12.84 -22.87
N ASN A 215 6.66 -12.80 -21.69
CA ASN A 215 6.46 -13.95 -20.81
C ASN A 215 5.11 -14.65 -21.03
N GLY A 216 4.48 -14.48 -22.20
CA GLY A 216 3.16 -15.06 -22.51
C GLY A 216 1.98 -14.36 -21.83
N TRP A 217 2.20 -13.22 -21.15
CA TRP A 217 1.16 -12.46 -20.49
C TRP A 217 1.27 -10.96 -20.79
N ARG A 218 0.13 -10.33 -21.05
CA ARG A 218 0.04 -8.91 -21.34
C ARG A 218 -1.05 -8.23 -20.52
N LEU A 219 -0.71 -7.11 -19.90
CA LEU A 219 -1.67 -6.23 -19.24
C LEU A 219 -2.03 -5.10 -20.22
N ALA A 220 -3.10 -5.28 -20.99
CA ALA A 220 -3.56 -4.35 -22.01
C ALA A 220 -4.44 -3.24 -21.41
N ALA A 221 -4.29 -2.00 -21.92
CA ALA A 221 -5.25 -0.94 -21.69
C ALA A 221 -6.38 -1.06 -22.73
N ILE A 222 -7.61 -1.09 -22.26
CA ILE A 222 -8.80 -1.09 -23.10
C ILE A 222 -9.40 0.31 -23.08
N TYR A 223 -9.38 0.96 -24.23
CA TYR A 223 -9.81 2.37 -24.35
C TYR A 223 -11.19 2.58 -23.70
N GLN A 224 -11.30 3.61 -22.86
CA GLN A 224 -12.49 3.98 -22.08
C GLN A 224 -13.04 2.92 -21.09
N HIS A 225 -12.55 1.67 -21.08
CA HIS A 225 -13.11 0.59 -20.28
C HIS A 225 -12.24 0.18 -19.10
N GLY A 226 -10.91 0.34 -19.19
CA GLY A 226 -10.01 -0.05 -18.10
C GLY A 226 -8.83 -0.92 -18.55
N TYR A 227 -8.60 -2.03 -17.86
CA TYR A 227 -7.47 -2.91 -18.12
C TYR A 227 -7.89 -4.37 -18.23
N ARG A 228 -7.14 -5.13 -19.01
CA ARG A 228 -7.30 -6.58 -19.14
C ARG A 228 -5.93 -7.25 -19.05
N LEU A 229 -5.79 -8.19 -18.14
CA LEU A 229 -4.67 -9.11 -18.11
C LEU A 229 -5.03 -10.34 -18.94
N GLU A 230 -4.26 -10.63 -19.96
CA GLU A 230 -4.52 -11.71 -20.91
C GLU A 230 -3.28 -12.51 -21.21
N GLN A 231 -3.46 -13.78 -21.51
CA GLN A 231 -2.42 -14.66 -22.05
C GLN A 231 -2.30 -14.41 -23.57
N VAL A 232 -1.08 -14.34 -24.10
CA VAL A 232 -0.76 -14.06 -25.50
C VAL A 232 0.16 -15.11 -26.08
#